data_30cf8385fa8d20fb6d492d59487ff0c8
#
_entry.id   30cf8385fa8d20fb6d492d59487ff0c8
#
_cell.length_a   1.000
_cell.length_b   1.000
_cell.length_c   1.000
_cell.angle_alpha   90.00
_cell.angle_beta   90.00
_cell.angle_gamma   90.00
#
_symmetry.space_group_name_H-M   'P 1'
#
loop_
_entity.id
_entity.type
_entity.pdbx_description
1 polymer ?
#
loop_
_entity_poly.entity_id
_entity_poly.type
_entity_poly.pdbx_seq_one_letter_code
_entity_poly.pdbx_strand_id
1 'polypeptide(L)'
;AVRRGQSLMEIYSPALVLAQQEYLAVIKARKSLDGADAQTRATADELAESALIRLRNWDISEDQIKRLRTSGEIRRTMSVNSPMNGIILEKAAILGMRAMPGEMLYRMVDLSTVWVVADVFEQDVGSVREGQAAEVTLRAMPGKIFTGKVSFIYPTLSAETRTVQVRIELA
;
A
#
# COMPACT_ATOMS: atom_id res chain seq x y z
N ALA A 1 -5.71 6.52 13.00
CA ALA A 1 -5.33 5.17 12.59
C ALA A 1 -6.29 4.67 11.51
N VAL A 2 -5.80 3.87 10.58
CA VAL A 2 -6.56 3.23 9.51
C VAL A 2 -6.24 1.75 9.45
N ARG A 3 -7.18 0.96 8.96
CA ARG A 3 -6.99 -0.49 8.74
C ARG A 3 -6.88 -0.77 7.25
N ARG A 4 -6.14 -1.81 6.92
CA ARG A 4 -6.08 -2.33 5.55
C ARG A 4 -7.50 -2.61 5.03
N GLY A 5 -7.81 -2.12 3.81
CA GLY A 5 -9.13 -2.23 3.20
C GLY A 5 -10.14 -1.16 3.65
N GLN A 6 -9.82 -0.32 4.64
CA GLN A 6 -10.67 0.79 5.04
C GLN A 6 -10.70 1.86 3.95
N SER A 7 -11.90 2.34 3.58
CA SER A 7 -12.06 3.41 2.59
C SER A 7 -11.42 4.71 3.09
N LEU A 8 -10.58 5.31 2.25
CA LEU A 8 -9.91 6.59 2.50
C LEU A 8 -10.63 7.75 1.82
N MET A 9 -11.06 7.53 0.61
CA MET A 9 -11.75 8.53 -0.21
C MET A 9 -12.56 7.86 -1.31
N GLU A 10 -13.39 8.63 -1.98
CA GLU A 10 -14.02 8.26 -3.25
C GLU A 10 -13.46 9.10 -4.38
N ILE A 11 -13.14 8.47 -5.49
CA ILE A 11 -12.66 9.12 -6.69
C ILE A 11 -13.67 8.97 -7.82
N TYR A 12 -13.92 10.06 -8.53
CA TYR A 12 -14.63 10.04 -9.81
C TYR A 12 -13.62 10.03 -10.95
N SER A 13 -13.77 9.09 -11.85
CA SER A 13 -12.99 9.03 -13.08
C SER A 13 -13.87 8.55 -14.23
N PRO A 14 -14.00 9.35 -15.33
CA PRO A 14 -14.68 8.90 -16.53
C PRO A 14 -14.11 7.61 -17.10
N ALA A 15 -12.80 7.43 -17.02
CA ALA A 15 -12.12 6.21 -17.48
C ALA A 15 -12.54 4.98 -16.67
N LEU A 16 -12.72 5.12 -15.35
CA LEU A 16 -13.22 4.02 -14.50
C LEU A 16 -14.68 3.68 -14.80
N VAL A 17 -15.51 4.68 -15.10
CA VAL A 17 -16.90 4.46 -15.53
C VAL A 17 -16.92 3.69 -16.84
N LEU A 18 -16.13 4.11 -17.82
CA LEU A 18 -16.01 3.43 -19.10
C LEU A 18 -15.52 1.98 -18.97
N ALA A 19 -14.48 1.76 -18.17
CA ALA A 19 -13.95 0.41 -17.92
C ALA A 19 -14.99 -0.53 -17.29
N GLN A 20 -15.86 -0.03 -16.40
CA GLN A 20 -16.98 -0.80 -15.85
C GLN A 20 -18.02 -1.13 -16.93
N GLN A 21 -18.33 -0.17 -17.81
CA GLN A 21 -19.26 -0.38 -18.92
C GLN A 21 -18.76 -1.46 -19.89
N GLU A 22 -17.48 -1.35 -20.29
CA GLU A 22 -16.83 -2.32 -21.17
C GLU A 22 -16.86 -3.73 -20.57
N TYR A 23 -16.47 -3.86 -19.29
CA TYR A 23 -16.48 -5.14 -18.59
C TYR A 23 -17.88 -5.78 -18.57
N LEU A 24 -18.90 -5.01 -18.19
CA LEU A 24 -20.28 -5.52 -18.15
C LEU A 24 -20.80 -5.90 -19.55
N ALA A 25 -20.47 -5.12 -20.58
CA ALA A 25 -20.84 -5.43 -21.96
C ALA A 25 -20.24 -6.76 -22.41
N VAL A 26 -18.94 -6.98 -22.14
CA VAL A 26 -18.25 -8.23 -22.49
C VAL A 26 -18.83 -9.42 -21.72
N ILE A 27 -19.09 -9.28 -20.41
CA ILE A 27 -19.71 -10.34 -19.60
C ILE A 27 -21.12 -10.69 -20.11
N LYS A 28 -21.89 -9.70 -20.53
CA LYS A 28 -23.22 -9.91 -21.13
C LYS A 28 -23.12 -10.64 -22.47
N ALA A 29 -22.20 -10.22 -23.35
CA ALA A 29 -21.95 -10.85 -24.64
C ALA A 29 -21.51 -12.31 -24.45
N ARG A 30 -20.59 -12.57 -23.52
CA ARG A 30 -20.14 -13.93 -23.18
C ARG A 30 -21.30 -14.85 -22.79
N LYS A 31 -22.22 -14.38 -21.94
CA LYS A 31 -23.41 -15.15 -21.56
C LYS A 31 -24.32 -15.49 -22.74
N SER A 32 -24.41 -14.61 -23.73
CA SER A 32 -25.20 -14.84 -24.93
C SER A 32 -24.58 -15.89 -25.87
N LEU A 33 -23.31 -16.24 -25.67
CA LEU A 33 -22.54 -17.19 -26.47
C LEU A 33 -22.44 -18.58 -25.83
N ASP A 34 -23.20 -18.89 -24.79
CA ASP A 34 -23.17 -20.20 -24.11
C ASP A 34 -23.46 -21.39 -25.06
N GLY A 35 -24.22 -21.18 -26.16
CA GLY A 35 -24.50 -22.16 -27.20
C GLY A 35 -23.55 -22.10 -28.41
N ALA A 36 -22.55 -21.20 -28.45
CA ALA A 36 -21.65 -21.04 -29.57
C ALA A 36 -20.57 -22.13 -29.60
N ASP A 37 -19.86 -22.23 -30.73
CA ASP A 37 -18.71 -23.12 -30.86
C ASP A 37 -17.58 -22.79 -29.88
N ALA A 38 -16.64 -23.75 -29.70
CA ALA A 38 -15.58 -23.64 -28.70
C ALA A 38 -14.63 -22.45 -28.96
N GLN A 39 -14.36 -22.15 -30.24
CA GLN A 39 -13.47 -21.06 -30.61
C GLN A 39 -14.09 -19.69 -30.27
N THR A 40 -15.35 -19.51 -30.61
CA THR A 40 -16.09 -18.28 -30.31
C THR A 40 -16.19 -18.04 -28.80
N ARG A 41 -16.41 -19.09 -28.01
CA ARG A 41 -16.41 -19.00 -26.55
C ARG A 41 -15.05 -18.63 -25.98
N ALA A 42 -13.96 -19.28 -26.48
CA ALA A 42 -12.61 -18.97 -26.04
C ALA A 42 -12.25 -17.50 -26.29
N THR A 43 -12.57 -16.96 -27.46
CA THR A 43 -12.34 -15.54 -27.76
C THR A 43 -13.15 -14.62 -26.81
N ALA A 44 -14.38 -14.96 -26.49
CA ALA A 44 -15.19 -14.19 -25.54
C ALA A 44 -14.61 -14.25 -24.10
N ASP A 45 -14.04 -15.38 -23.70
CA ASP A 45 -13.36 -15.55 -22.43
C ASP A 45 -12.10 -14.70 -22.34
N GLU A 46 -11.28 -14.66 -23.39
CA GLU A 46 -10.07 -13.81 -23.47
C GLU A 46 -10.44 -12.31 -23.38
N LEU A 47 -11.49 -11.90 -24.06
CA LEU A 47 -11.98 -10.51 -23.97
C LEU A 47 -12.45 -10.16 -22.55
N ALA A 48 -13.18 -11.09 -21.90
CA ALA A 48 -13.63 -10.91 -20.53
C ALA A 48 -12.47 -10.80 -19.53
N GLU A 49 -11.45 -11.63 -19.69
CA GLU A 49 -10.25 -11.58 -18.87
C GLU A 49 -9.47 -10.28 -19.10
N SER A 50 -9.31 -9.84 -20.33
CA SER A 50 -8.65 -8.57 -20.66
C SER A 50 -9.36 -7.37 -20.04
N ALA A 51 -10.70 -7.36 -20.06
CA ALA A 51 -11.48 -6.30 -19.42
C ALA A 51 -11.35 -6.35 -17.88
N LEU A 52 -11.28 -7.55 -17.30
CA LEU A 52 -11.06 -7.76 -15.87
C LEU A 52 -9.68 -7.27 -15.44
N ILE A 53 -8.62 -7.61 -16.19
CA ILE A 53 -7.26 -7.15 -15.94
C ILE A 53 -7.20 -5.61 -15.95
N ARG A 54 -7.92 -4.95 -16.87
CA ARG A 54 -8.00 -3.49 -16.91
C ARG A 54 -8.56 -2.90 -15.62
N LEU A 55 -9.63 -3.49 -15.04
CA LEU A 55 -10.17 -3.06 -13.75
C LEU A 55 -9.17 -3.27 -12.62
N ARG A 56 -8.46 -4.40 -12.59
CA ARG A 56 -7.41 -4.68 -11.62
C ARG A 56 -6.25 -3.69 -11.71
N ASN A 57 -5.84 -3.32 -12.91
CA ASN A 57 -4.78 -2.32 -13.14
C ASN A 57 -5.17 -0.91 -12.64
N TRP A 58 -6.45 -0.65 -12.43
CA TRP A 58 -6.96 0.54 -11.77
C TRP A 58 -7.15 0.36 -10.24
N ASP A 59 -6.54 -0.66 -9.66
CA ASP A 59 -6.64 -1.01 -8.23
C ASP A 59 -8.07 -1.20 -7.71
N ILE A 60 -8.99 -1.59 -8.59
CA ILE A 60 -10.36 -1.96 -8.20
C ILE A 60 -10.30 -3.29 -7.45
N SER A 61 -10.77 -3.29 -6.21
CA SER A 61 -10.72 -4.49 -5.37
C SER A 61 -11.63 -5.61 -5.89
N GLU A 62 -11.25 -6.86 -5.62
CA GLU A 62 -12.05 -8.03 -6.03
C GLU A 62 -13.50 -7.97 -5.53
N ASP A 63 -13.73 -7.42 -4.34
CA ASP A 63 -15.08 -7.22 -3.80
C ASP A 63 -15.89 -6.20 -4.60
N GLN A 64 -15.25 -5.16 -5.11
CA GLN A 64 -15.89 -4.17 -5.98
C GLN A 64 -16.21 -4.78 -7.34
N ILE A 65 -15.29 -5.55 -7.92
CA ILE A 65 -15.50 -6.29 -9.18
C ILE A 65 -16.61 -7.31 -9.02
N LYS A 66 -16.64 -8.07 -7.93
CA LYS A 66 -17.69 -9.03 -7.62
C LYS A 66 -19.06 -8.35 -7.52
N ARG A 67 -19.14 -7.22 -6.82
CA ARG A 67 -20.38 -6.44 -6.75
C ARG A 67 -20.83 -5.96 -8.12
N LEU A 68 -19.93 -5.36 -8.91
CA LEU A 68 -20.20 -4.90 -10.27
C LEU A 68 -20.78 -6.03 -11.13
N ARG A 69 -20.15 -7.22 -11.09
CA ARG A 69 -20.60 -8.39 -11.85
C ARG A 69 -21.96 -8.92 -11.39
N THR A 70 -22.25 -8.85 -10.08
CA THR A 70 -23.50 -9.39 -9.50
C THR A 70 -24.66 -8.43 -9.66
N SER A 71 -24.44 -7.11 -9.38
CA SER A 71 -25.51 -6.12 -9.47
C SER A 71 -25.72 -5.59 -10.90
N GLY A 72 -24.69 -5.60 -11.74
CA GLY A 72 -24.70 -4.94 -13.04
C GLY A 72 -24.75 -3.41 -12.96
N GLU A 73 -24.60 -2.84 -11.76
CA GLU A 73 -24.69 -1.40 -11.55
C GLU A 73 -23.32 -0.72 -11.67
N ILE A 74 -23.24 0.23 -12.59
CA ILE A 74 -22.05 1.06 -12.78
C ILE A 74 -22.01 2.13 -11.70
N ARG A 75 -20.90 2.18 -10.97
CA ARG A 75 -20.68 3.23 -9.97
C ARG A 75 -19.94 4.40 -10.56
N ARG A 76 -20.48 5.60 -10.35
CA ARG A 76 -19.84 6.84 -10.78
C ARG A 76 -18.56 7.11 -10.01
N THR A 77 -18.57 6.83 -8.71
CA THR A 77 -17.41 6.96 -7.82
C THR A 77 -16.94 5.58 -7.35
N MET A 78 -15.64 5.45 -7.18
CA MET A 78 -14.99 4.24 -6.67
C MET A 78 -14.21 4.57 -5.41
N SER A 79 -14.33 3.70 -4.41
CA SER A 79 -13.60 3.85 -3.15
C SER A 79 -12.14 3.45 -3.34
N VAL A 80 -11.24 4.33 -2.92
CA VAL A 80 -9.82 4.04 -2.76
C VAL A 80 -9.60 3.62 -1.31
N ASN A 81 -9.11 2.41 -1.13
CA ASN A 81 -8.95 1.79 0.19
C ASN A 81 -7.49 1.84 0.66
N SER A 82 -7.29 1.83 1.97
CA SER A 82 -5.96 1.74 2.56
C SER A 82 -5.28 0.41 2.19
N PRO A 83 -4.05 0.43 1.65
CA PRO A 83 -3.30 -0.78 1.33
C PRO A 83 -2.72 -1.48 2.57
N MET A 84 -2.67 -0.77 3.72
CA MET A 84 -2.00 -1.22 4.93
C MET A 84 -2.73 -0.76 6.20
N ASN A 85 -2.39 -1.38 7.34
CA ASN A 85 -2.71 -0.83 8.65
C ASN A 85 -1.72 0.29 8.96
N GLY A 86 -2.17 1.34 9.67
CA GLY A 86 -1.23 2.40 10.03
C GLY A 86 -1.90 3.69 10.51
N ILE A 87 -1.12 4.75 10.49
CA ILE A 87 -1.55 6.10 10.85
C ILE A 87 -1.37 7.02 9.64
N ILE A 88 -2.38 7.82 9.35
CA ILE A 88 -2.28 8.87 8.35
C ILE A 88 -1.49 10.02 8.98
N LEU A 89 -0.30 10.31 8.44
CA LEU A 89 0.50 11.46 8.84
C LEU A 89 0.05 12.72 8.13
N GLU A 90 -0.31 12.60 6.85
CA GLU A 90 -0.69 13.73 6.02
C GLU A 90 -1.85 13.34 5.10
N LYS A 91 -2.80 14.24 4.98
CA LYS A 91 -3.94 14.12 4.09
C LYS A 91 -4.00 15.38 3.23
N ALA A 92 -3.53 15.28 1.98
CA ALA A 92 -3.63 16.34 0.99
C ALA A 92 -4.96 16.31 0.21
N ALA A 93 -5.64 15.15 0.21
CA ALA A 93 -6.92 14.98 -0.46
C ALA A 93 -8.02 15.88 0.15
N ILE A 94 -8.59 16.77 -0.66
CA ILE A 94 -9.69 17.69 -0.30
C ILE A 94 -10.90 17.34 -1.16
N LEU A 95 -12.09 17.43 -0.58
CA LEU A 95 -13.34 17.19 -1.30
C LEU A 95 -13.48 18.14 -2.50
N GLY A 96 -13.75 17.58 -3.66
CA GLY A 96 -13.94 18.32 -4.91
C GLY A 96 -12.64 18.70 -5.64
N MET A 97 -11.47 18.39 -5.09
CA MET A 97 -10.22 18.60 -5.80
C MET A 97 -10.09 17.68 -7.02
N ARG A 98 -9.32 18.12 -8.00
CA ARG A 98 -8.87 17.29 -9.11
C ARG A 98 -7.50 16.71 -8.75
N ALA A 99 -7.42 15.39 -8.72
CA ALA A 99 -6.14 14.71 -8.52
C ALA A 99 -5.48 14.41 -9.87
N MET A 100 -4.16 14.55 -9.91
CA MET A 100 -3.33 14.24 -11.08
C MET A 100 -2.54 12.94 -10.80
N PRO A 101 -2.20 12.15 -11.84
CA PRO A 101 -1.32 11.03 -11.70
C PRO A 101 0.03 11.42 -11.08
N GLY A 102 0.49 10.69 -10.06
CA GLY A 102 1.72 10.97 -9.33
C GLY A 102 1.57 11.96 -8.16
N GLU A 103 0.39 12.53 -7.96
CA GLU A 103 0.12 13.42 -6.82
C GLU A 103 -0.04 12.63 -5.53
N MET A 104 0.64 13.07 -4.47
CA MET A 104 0.54 12.47 -3.16
C MET A 104 -0.73 12.93 -2.45
N LEU A 105 -1.69 12.03 -2.27
CA LEU A 105 -2.98 12.32 -1.62
C LEU A 105 -2.98 11.98 -0.14
N TYR A 106 -2.25 10.93 0.25
CA TYR A 106 -2.11 10.47 1.63
C TYR A 106 -0.68 10.03 1.89
N ARG A 107 -0.15 10.39 3.06
CA ARG A 107 1.07 9.80 3.61
C ARG A 107 0.70 8.98 4.82
N MET A 108 1.00 7.69 4.75
CA MET A 108 0.70 6.74 5.83
C MET A 108 1.97 6.07 6.31
N VAL A 109 1.99 5.69 7.57
CA VAL A 109 3.10 4.98 8.20
C VAL A 109 2.56 3.81 9.01
N ASP A 110 3.25 2.69 8.93
CA ASP A 110 3.08 1.57 9.84
C ASP A 110 4.06 1.76 11.01
N LEU A 111 3.52 1.83 12.21
CA LEU A 111 4.30 1.96 13.45
C LEU A 111 4.34 0.63 14.23
N SER A 112 3.99 -0.49 13.61
CA SER A 112 4.05 -1.81 14.25
C SER A 112 5.48 -2.23 14.57
N THR A 113 6.43 -1.81 13.74
CA THR A 113 7.86 -1.98 13.95
C THR A 113 8.54 -0.63 13.84
N VAL A 114 9.30 -0.27 14.85
CA VAL A 114 10.10 0.96 14.86
C VAL A 114 11.55 0.61 15.13
N TRP A 115 12.45 1.44 14.62
CA TRP A 115 13.87 1.30 14.91
C TRP A 115 14.42 2.61 15.48
N VAL A 116 15.50 2.47 16.23
CA VAL A 116 16.31 3.58 16.72
C VAL A 116 17.61 3.59 15.93
N VAL A 117 18.02 4.76 15.49
CA VAL A 117 19.35 4.99 14.93
C VAL A 117 20.20 5.61 16.02
N ALA A 118 21.20 4.88 16.47
CA ALA A 118 22.15 5.31 17.49
C ALA A 118 23.48 5.71 16.82
N ASP A 119 24.06 6.80 17.26
CA ASP A 119 25.40 7.23 16.83
C ASP A 119 26.43 6.63 17.80
N VAL A 120 27.27 5.74 17.30
CA VAL A 120 28.32 5.06 18.04
C VAL A 120 29.69 5.67 17.66
N PHE A 121 30.50 6.05 18.64
CA PHE A 121 31.82 6.59 18.35
C PHE A 121 32.73 5.57 17.67
N GLU A 122 33.60 6.05 16.78
CA GLU A 122 34.55 5.24 16.01
C GLU A 122 35.35 4.26 16.89
N GLN A 123 35.80 4.71 18.06
CA GLN A 123 36.57 3.89 19.02
C GLN A 123 35.73 2.69 19.57
N ASP A 124 34.40 2.81 19.63
CA ASP A 124 33.50 1.83 20.27
C ASP A 124 32.82 0.91 19.26
N VAL A 125 32.79 1.31 17.97
CA VAL A 125 32.09 0.56 16.92
C VAL A 125 32.62 -0.86 16.74
N GLY A 126 33.91 -1.07 17.01
CA GLY A 126 34.55 -2.38 16.95
C GLY A 126 33.98 -3.41 17.93
N SER A 127 33.30 -2.97 18.98
CA SER A 127 32.64 -3.81 19.98
C SER A 127 31.17 -4.14 19.65
N VAL A 128 30.57 -3.43 18.66
CA VAL A 128 29.19 -3.63 18.25
C VAL A 128 29.10 -4.69 17.15
N ARG A 129 28.11 -5.57 17.26
CA ARG A 129 27.87 -6.65 16.29
C ARG A 129 26.40 -6.66 15.88
N GLU A 130 26.12 -7.01 14.63
CA GLU A 130 24.76 -7.31 14.21
C GLU A 130 24.20 -8.50 15.00
N GLY A 131 22.92 -8.43 15.38
CA GLY A 131 22.26 -9.39 16.25
C GLY A 131 22.47 -9.18 17.74
N GLN A 132 23.36 -8.27 18.16
CA GLN A 132 23.60 -7.95 19.56
C GLN A 132 22.34 -7.34 20.19
N ALA A 133 22.00 -7.79 21.41
CA ALA A 133 20.92 -7.21 22.19
C ALA A 133 21.25 -5.77 22.59
N ALA A 134 20.26 -4.92 22.54
CA ALA A 134 20.36 -3.52 22.91
C ALA A 134 19.17 -3.11 23.79
N GLU A 135 19.45 -2.27 24.77
CA GLU A 135 18.44 -1.63 25.62
C GLU A 135 18.40 -0.14 25.29
N VAL A 136 17.19 0.36 25.05
CA VAL A 136 16.95 1.76 24.73
C VAL A 136 16.10 2.39 25.82
N THR A 137 16.55 3.49 26.36
CA THR A 137 15.81 4.31 27.32
C THR A 137 15.49 5.67 26.71
N LEU A 138 14.30 6.17 26.94
CA LEU A 138 13.86 7.47 26.43
C LEU A 138 13.65 8.45 27.59
N ARG A 139 14.21 9.65 27.47
CA ARG A 139 14.00 10.72 28.47
C ARG A 139 12.51 11.07 28.64
N ALA A 140 11.75 10.95 27.56
CA ALA A 140 10.29 11.21 27.57
C ALA A 140 9.50 10.15 28.33
N MET A 141 10.08 8.98 28.60
CA MET A 141 9.42 7.85 29.31
C MET A 141 10.39 7.29 30.37
N PRO A 142 10.59 8.02 31.49
CA PRO A 142 11.50 7.59 32.53
C PRO A 142 11.07 6.23 33.10
N GLY A 143 12.03 5.32 33.30
CA GLY A 143 11.79 3.97 33.84
C GLY A 143 11.27 2.93 32.84
N LYS A 144 10.99 3.33 31.58
CA LYS A 144 10.64 2.36 30.54
C LYS A 144 11.86 1.99 29.73
N ILE A 145 12.17 0.69 29.71
CA ILE A 145 13.28 0.12 28.92
C ILE A 145 12.64 -0.58 27.71
N PHE A 146 13.11 -0.24 26.52
CA PHE A 146 12.75 -0.91 25.28
C PHE A 146 13.90 -1.84 24.90
N THR A 147 13.60 -3.09 24.64
CA THR A 147 14.60 -4.08 24.21
C THR A 147 14.54 -4.23 22.70
N GLY A 148 15.69 -4.41 22.10
CA GLY A 148 15.83 -4.59 20.66
C GLY A 148 17.10 -5.33 20.31
N LYS A 149 17.39 -5.36 19.00
CA LYS A 149 18.61 -5.96 18.48
C LYS A 149 19.24 -5.02 17.45
N VAL A 150 20.55 -4.99 17.41
CA VAL A 150 21.30 -4.35 16.33
C VAL A 150 20.96 -5.06 15.02
N SER A 151 20.30 -4.36 14.11
CA SER A 151 19.87 -4.92 12.83
C SER A 151 20.78 -4.55 11.68
N PHE A 152 21.52 -3.43 11.81
CA PHE A 152 22.43 -2.98 10.77
C PHE A 152 23.44 -1.96 11.31
N ILE A 153 24.68 -2.03 10.84
CA ILE A 153 25.76 -1.06 11.12
C ILE A 153 26.06 -0.38 9.80
N TYR A 154 25.85 0.95 9.74
CA TYR A 154 26.10 1.70 8.51
C TYR A 154 27.61 1.75 8.22
N PRO A 155 28.06 1.47 6.99
CA PRO A 155 29.50 1.44 6.66
C PRO A 155 30.10 2.85 6.47
N THR A 156 29.39 3.89 6.84
CA THR A 156 29.78 5.29 6.68
C THR A 156 30.11 5.92 8.02
N LEU A 157 31.27 6.54 8.11
CA LEU A 157 31.66 7.37 9.25
C LEU A 157 31.28 8.84 8.99
N SER A 158 30.55 9.44 9.91
CA SER A 158 30.36 10.89 9.92
C SER A 158 31.67 11.59 10.31
N ALA A 159 32.26 12.32 9.38
CA ALA A 159 33.53 13.03 9.65
C ALA A 159 33.37 14.15 10.68
N GLU A 160 32.18 14.73 10.80
CA GLU A 160 31.88 15.83 11.70
C GLU A 160 31.77 15.37 13.15
N THR A 161 31.11 14.26 13.41
CA THR A 161 30.86 13.72 14.76
C THR A 161 31.77 12.55 15.12
N ARG A 162 32.51 11.99 14.14
CA ARG A 162 33.28 10.75 14.27
C ARG A 162 32.47 9.59 14.82
N THR A 163 31.26 9.46 14.32
CA THR A 163 30.34 8.40 14.71
C THR A 163 29.91 7.54 13.51
N VAL A 164 29.62 6.29 13.77
CA VAL A 164 28.99 5.35 12.85
C VAL A 164 27.55 5.14 13.32
N GLN A 165 26.62 5.20 12.39
CA GLN A 165 25.22 4.94 12.69
C GLN A 165 24.96 3.45 12.84
N VAL A 166 24.20 3.09 13.87
CA VAL A 166 23.79 1.73 14.16
C VAL A 166 22.27 1.70 14.29
N ARG A 167 21.64 0.84 13.51
CA ARG A 167 20.19 0.66 13.55
C ARG A 167 19.83 -0.45 14.53
N ILE A 168 18.98 -0.13 15.49
CA ILE A 168 18.44 -1.03 16.50
C ILE A 168 16.96 -1.19 16.21
N GLU A 169 16.52 -2.41 15.94
CA GLU A 169 15.11 -2.74 15.76
C GLU A 169 14.50 -3.09 17.12
N LEU A 170 13.43 -2.38 17.50
CA LEU A 170 12.72 -2.59 18.74
C LEU A 170 11.62 -3.63 18.56
N ALA A 171 11.47 -4.52 19.56
CA ALA A 171 10.46 -5.58 19.59
C ALA A 171 9.12 -5.07 20.15
#